data_fa15dd6ec197d0bdf37f31d091e462ad
#
_entry.id   fa15dd6ec197d0bdf37f31d091e462ad
#
_cell.length_a   1.000
_cell.length_b   1.000
_cell.length_c   1.000
_cell.angle_alpha   90.00
_cell.angle_beta   90.00
_cell.angle_gamma   90.00
#
_symmetry.space_group_name_H-M   'P 1'
#
loop_
_entity.id
_entity.type
_entity.pdbx_description
1 polymer ?
#
loop_
_entity_poly.entity_id
_entity_poly.type
_entity_poly.pdbx_seq_one_letter_code
_entity_poly.pdbx_strand_id
1 'polypeptide(L)'
;CSSDLGALVGAVYALCAFLPQGHFLTHPLVKVAVGVALALTAFGGRQRLLRLTLVFFACACALGGGVLMVSLLGSGGLTYANGIPATGLDFKILCLSAAGSYLVLSVGMRCLGRYSKVSKEILPVTVTLNGRTVRLDALVDTGNTLVDPLSDAKVLVVEWEAVRGLFDAVLPVEEALRDPVEGAAALAAVLGAQRVRMIPYRSVGVSSGMLLAVRVDGAVIGGRVEERLLVALCPGKLSANGNYTALVGADG
;
A
#
# COMPACT_ATOMS: atom_id res chain seq x y z
N CYS A 1 5.71 -13.40 -10.59
CA CYS A 1 5.70 -13.44 -12.08
C CYS A 1 6.26 -12.20 -12.77
N SER A 2 5.93 -10.96 -12.41
CA SER A 2 6.49 -9.76 -13.10
C SER A 2 7.95 -9.49 -12.75
N SER A 3 8.35 -9.76 -11.52
CA SER A 3 9.74 -9.62 -11.05
C SER A 3 10.69 -10.62 -11.73
N ASP A 4 10.22 -11.84 -11.98
CA ASP A 4 11.01 -12.90 -12.61
C ASP A 4 11.25 -12.58 -14.09
N LEU A 5 10.25 -12.01 -14.76
CA LEU A 5 10.37 -11.51 -16.12
C LEU A 5 11.41 -10.38 -16.22
N GLY A 6 11.39 -9.44 -15.28
CA GLY A 6 12.38 -8.36 -15.19
C GLY A 6 13.80 -8.89 -14.97
N ALA A 7 13.98 -9.88 -14.11
CA ALA A 7 15.27 -10.52 -13.88
C ALA A 7 15.79 -11.23 -15.14
N LEU A 8 14.93 -11.95 -15.86
CA LEU A 8 15.27 -12.64 -17.10
C LEU A 8 15.68 -11.67 -18.21
N VAL A 9 14.93 -10.58 -18.39
CA VAL A 9 15.26 -9.53 -19.36
C VAL A 9 16.61 -8.87 -19.03
N GLY A 10 16.87 -8.60 -17.74
CA GLY A 10 18.14 -8.07 -17.28
C GLY A 10 19.32 -9.01 -17.56
N ALA A 11 19.14 -10.32 -17.33
CA ALA A 11 20.16 -11.32 -17.62
C ALA A 11 20.46 -11.43 -19.13
N VAL A 12 19.42 -11.43 -19.97
CA VAL A 12 19.55 -11.44 -21.44
C VAL A 12 20.29 -10.18 -21.92
N TYR A 13 19.91 -9.00 -21.40
CA TYR A 13 20.61 -7.77 -21.72
C TYR A 13 22.10 -7.83 -21.36
N ALA A 14 22.43 -8.31 -20.18
CA ALA A 14 23.82 -8.46 -19.73
C ALA A 14 24.61 -9.39 -20.66
N LEU A 15 24.04 -10.53 -21.06
CA LEU A 15 24.67 -11.45 -22.01
C LEU A 15 24.88 -10.79 -23.38
N CYS A 16 23.87 -10.07 -23.91
CA CYS A 16 23.98 -9.38 -25.19
C CYS A 16 25.03 -8.26 -25.18
N ALA A 17 25.20 -7.57 -24.04
CA ALA A 17 26.18 -6.49 -23.89
C ALA A 17 27.64 -7.01 -23.95
N PHE A 18 27.90 -8.29 -23.65
CA PHE A 18 29.22 -8.90 -23.78
C PHE A 18 29.54 -9.36 -25.21
N LEU A 19 28.58 -9.46 -26.12
CA LEU A 19 28.81 -9.83 -27.51
C LEU A 19 29.54 -8.70 -28.27
N PRO A 20 30.48 -9.02 -29.17
CA PRO A 20 31.23 -7.99 -29.92
C PRO A 20 30.36 -7.05 -30.76
N GLN A 21 29.16 -7.52 -31.14
CA GLN A 21 28.18 -6.73 -31.90
C GLN A 21 27.29 -5.86 -30.99
N GLY A 22 27.35 -6.04 -29.65
CA GLY A 22 26.53 -5.34 -28.65
C GLY A 22 27.05 -3.96 -28.25
N HIS A 23 28.02 -3.39 -28.97
CA HIS A 23 28.68 -2.13 -28.58
C HIS A 23 27.68 -0.97 -28.44
N PHE A 24 26.60 -0.94 -29.22
CA PHE A 24 25.57 0.11 -29.09
C PHE A 24 24.78 -0.02 -27.78
N LEU A 25 24.65 -1.22 -27.17
CA LEU A 25 23.98 -1.47 -25.89
C LEU A 25 24.75 -0.86 -24.71
N THR A 26 26.02 -0.54 -24.88
CA THR A 26 26.85 0.08 -23.84
C THR A 26 26.70 1.60 -23.80
N HIS A 27 25.98 2.21 -24.77
CA HIS A 27 25.74 3.64 -24.80
C HIS A 27 24.90 4.08 -23.57
N PRO A 28 25.26 5.21 -22.89
CA PRO A 28 24.58 5.63 -21.65
C PRO A 28 23.07 5.77 -21.77
N LEU A 29 22.59 6.32 -22.88
CA LEU A 29 21.14 6.49 -23.11
C LEU A 29 20.43 5.16 -23.22
N VAL A 30 21.05 4.15 -23.86
CA VAL A 30 20.47 2.81 -23.99
C VAL A 30 20.40 2.13 -22.61
N LYS A 31 21.44 2.27 -21.78
CA LYS A 31 21.43 1.75 -20.40
C LYS A 31 20.28 2.34 -19.57
N VAL A 32 20.06 3.64 -19.67
CA VAL A 32 18.94 4.29 -18.98
C VAL A 32 17.59 3.80 -19.52
N ALA A 33 17.44 3.73 -20.87
CA ALA A 33 16.22 3.24 -21.50
C ALA A 33 15.90 1.79 -21.07
N VAL A 34 16.88 0.90 -21.05
CA VAL A 34 16.73 -0.49 -20.59
C VAL A 34 16.37 -0.52 -19.09
N GLY A 35 17.01 0.30 -18.26
CA GLY A 35 16.67 0.43 -16.84
C GLY A 35 15.21 0.88 -16.62
N VAL A 36 14.74 1.83 -17.41
CA VAL A 36 13.32 2.27 -17.38
C VAL A 36 12.40 1.14 -17.83
N ALA A 37 12.73 0.45 -18.91
CA ALA A 37 11.94 -0.69 -19.39
C ALA A 37 11.86 -1.82 -18.36
N LEU A 38 12.96 -2.13 -17.68
CA LEU A 38 12.99 -3.10 -16.58
C LEU A 38 12.12 -2.65 -15.39
N ALA A 39 12.17 -1.38 -15.02
CA ALA A 39 11.31 -0.84 -13.96
C ALA A 39 9.82 -0.89 -14.36
N LEU A 40 9.49 -0.59 -15.62
CA LEU A 40 8.13 -0.68 -16.13
C LEU A 40 7.60 -2.13 -16.15
N THR A 41 8.43 -3.09 -16.54
CA THR A 41 8.03 -4.52 -16.54
C THR A 41 7.87 -5.05 -15.12
N ALA A 42 8.72 -4.63 -14.18
CA ALA A 42 8.66 -5.08 -12.79
C ALA A 42 7.51 -4.42 -12.00
N PHE A 43 7.21 -3.14 -12.25
CA PHE A 43 6.30 -2.33 -11.45
C PHE A 43 5.09 -1.81 -12.22
N GLY A 44 4.93 -2.15 -13.50
CA GLY A 44 3.81 -1.74 -14.34
C GLY A 44 2.46 -2.02 -13.68
N GLY A 45 1.55 -1.03 -13.74
CA GLY A 45 0.22 -1.12 -13.13
C GLY A 45 0.13 -0.73 -11.66
N ARG A 46 1.23 -0.32 -11.01
CA ARG A 46 1.20 0.18 -9.62
C ARG A 46 1.02 1.70 -9.58
N GLN A 47 0.13 2.17 -8.73
CA GLN A 47 0.08 3.57 -8.33
C GLN A 47 1.45 3.96 -7.74
N ARG A 48 2.03 5.11 -8.14
CA ARG A 48 3.37 5.59 -7.74
C ARG A 48 4.54 4.95 -8.53
N LEU A 49 4.32 4.58 -9.79
CA LEU A 49 5.33 4.02 -10.68
C LEU A 49 6.63 4.86 -10.69
N LEU A 50 6.52 6.19 -10.80
CA LEU A 50 7.68 7.09 -10.80
C LEU A 50 8.56 6.92 -9.55
N ARG A 51 7.94 6.86 -8.38
CA ARG A 51 8.65 6.67 -7.11
C ARG A 51 9.38 5.33 -7.06
N LEU A 52 8.72 4.26 -7.53
CA LEU A 52 9.32 2.93 -7.57
C LEU A 52 10.49 2.86 -8.55
N THR A 53 10.38 3.51 -9.71
CA THR A 53 11.45 3.63 -10.69
C THR A 53 12.65 4.40 -10.14
N LEU A 54 12.42 5.51 -9.42
CA LEU A 54 13.51 6.25 -8.77
C LEU A 54 14.22 5.42 -7.70
N VAL A 55 13.47 4.68 -6.87
CA VAL A 55 14.05 3.76 -5.88
C VAL A 55 14.86 2.65 -6.56
N PHE A 56 14.37 2.09 -7.67
CA PHE A 56 15.08 1.10 -8.45
C PHE A 56 16.44 1.62 -8.94
N PHE A 57 16.47 2.82 -9.54
CA PHE A 57 17.73 3.43 -9.99
C PHE A 57 18.66 3.77 -8.82
N ALA A 58 18.14 4.26 -7.70
CA ALA A 58 18.94 4.52 -6.51
C ALA A 58 19.60 3.24 -5.97
N CYS A 59 18.87 2.14 -5.92
CA CYS A 59 19.41 0.82 -5.53
C CYS A 59 20.47 0.34 -6.52
N ALA A 60 20.21 0.46 -7.82
CA ALA A 60 21.18 0.08 -8.87
C ALA A 60 22.47 0.90 -8.77
N CYS A 61 22.37 2.22 -8.57
CA CYS A 61 23.54 3.09 -8.35
C CYS A 61 24.30 2.73 -7.08
N ALA A 62 23.61 2.43 -5.99
CA ALA A 62 24.25 2.05 -4.73
C ALA A 62 24.99 0.71 -4.84
N LEU A 63 24.40 -0.28 -5.52
CA LEU A 63 25.07 -1.59 -5.78
C LEU A 63 26.29 -1.40 -6.70
N GLY A 64 26.12 -0.72 -7.83
CA GLY A 64 27.21 -0.46 -8.77
C GLY A 64 28.31 0.40 -8.15
N GLY A 65 27.95 1.44 -7.40
CA GLY A 65 28.88 2.30 -6.68
C GLY A 65 29.66 1.56 -5.60
N GLY A 66 29.02 0.61 -4.89
CA GLY A 66 29.68 -0.24 -3.91
C GLY A 66 30.75 -1.14 -4.52
N VAL A 67 30.46 -1.76 -5.66
CA VAL A 67 31.43 -2.56 -6.41
C VAL A 67 32.60 -1.70 -6.89
N LEU A 68 32.32 -0.52 -7.46
CA LEU A 68 33.33 0.43 -7.91
C LEU A 68 34.20 0.94 -6.75
N MET A 69 33.62 1.23 -5.59
CA MET A 69 34.35 1.65 -4.39
C MET A 69 35.34 0.59 -3.93
N VAL A 70 34.93 -0.68 -3.87
CA VAL A 70 35.83 -1.80 -3.51
C VAL A 70 36.93 -1.96 -4.56
N SER A 71 36.63 -1.78 -5.85
CA SER A 71 37.59 -1.83 -6.93
C SER A 71 38.66 -0.74 -6.85
N LEU A 72 38.24 0.49 -6.45
CA LEU A 72 39.17 1.62 -6.29
C LEU A 72 40.02 1.53 -5.02
N LEU A 73 39.47 0.96 -3.94
CA LEU A 73 40.22 0.73 -2.68
C LEU A 73 41.21 -0.44 -2.81
N GLY A 74 40.90 -1.41 -3.70
CA GLY A 74 41.84 -2.47 -4.05
C GLY A 74 42.90 -1.97 -5.04
N SER A 75 44.08 -2.53 -5.04
CA SER A 75 45.18 -2.20 -5.94
C SER A 75 44.94 -2.53 -7.43
N GLY A 76 43.77 -3.02 -7.80
CA GLY A 76 43.32 -3.29 -9.16
C GLY A 76 42.76 -2.07 -9.84
N GLY A 77 43.49 -1.45 -10.77
CA GLY A 77 43.02 -0.32 -11.57
C GLY A 77 41.76 -0.65 -12.37
N LEU A 78 40.90 0.37 -12.62
CA LEU A 78 39.79 0.26 -13.54
C LEU A 78 40.30 0.18 -14.98
N THR A 79 40.04 -0.93 -15.62
CA THR A 79 40.20 -1.10 -17.07
C THR A 79 38.86 -1.04 -17.74
N TYR A 80 38.79 -0.50 -18.95
CA TYR A 80 37.53 -0.42 -19.71
C TYR A 80 37.64 -1.42 -20.89
N ALA A 81 36.76 -2.40 -20.92
CA ALA A 81 36.59 -3.28 -22.07
C ALA A 81 35.22 -2.94 -22.71
N ASN A 82 35.22 -2.47 -23.96
CA ASN A 82 34.02 -2.10 -24.71
C ASN A 82 33.11 -1.08 -23.98
N GLY A 83 33.69 -0.13 -23.25
CA GLY A 83 32.90 0.87 -22.48
C GLY A 83 32.22 0.31 -21.21
N ILE A 84 32.55 -0.91 -20.84
CA ILE A 84 32.14 -1.52 -19.56
C ILE A 84 33.37 -1.49 -18.64
N PRO A 85 33.26 -0.95 -17.41
CA PRO A 85 34.36 -1.01 -16.47
C PRO A 85 34.63 -2.48 -16.14
N ALA A 86 35.79 -2.96 -16.56
CA ALA A 86 36.32 -4.25 -16.18
C ALA A 86 37.18 -4.05 -14.93
N THR A 87 36.77 -4.65 -13.84
CA THR A 87 37.53 -4.64 -12.60
C THR A 87 38.50 -5.83 -12.64
N GLY A 88 39.79 -5.59 -12.38
CA GLY A 88 40.76 -6.67 -12.16
C GLY A 88 40.54 -7.44 -10.86
N LEU A 89 39.37 -7.31 -10.25
CA LEU A 89 39.02 -7.97 -9.01
C LEU A 89 38.73 -9.45 -9.22
N ASP A 90 39.23 -10.25 -8.30
CA ASP A 90 38.89 -11.67 -8.23
C ASP A 90 37.36 -11.84 -8.09
N PHE A 91 36.77 -12.82 -8.77
CA PHE A 91 35.33 -13.09 -8.75
C PHE A 91 34.78 -13.21 -7.33
N LYS A 92 35.55 -13.73 -6.38
CA LYS A 92 35.16 -13.81 -4.96
C LYS A 92 34.97 -12.44 -4.33
N ILE A 93 35.85 -11.47 -4.63
CA ILE A 93 35.78 -10.11 -4.11
C ILE A 93 34.59 -9.39 -4.72
N LEU A 94 34.30 -9.61 -6.00
CA LEU A 94 33.14 -9.08 -6.69
C LEU A 94 31.82 -9.56 -6.03
N CYS A 95 31.71 -10.86 -5.79
CA CYS A 95 30.54 -11.43 -5.10
C CYS A 95 30.40 -10.90 -3.67
N LEU A 96 31.51 -10.78 -2.94
CA LEU A 96 31.49 -10.27 -1.56
C LEU A 96 31.09 -8.81 -1.50
N SER A 97 31.57 -7.96 -2.43
CA SER A 97 31.21 -6.54 -2.51
C SER A 97 29.73 -6.33 -2.87
N ALA A 98 29.22 -7.14 -3.81
CA ALA A 98 27.79 -7.13 -4.16
C ALA A 98 26.90 -7.56 -2.98
N ALA A 99 27.30 -8.64 -2.27
CA ALA A 99 26.58 -9.11 -1.08
C ALA A 99 26.61 -8.07 0.05
N GLY A 100 27.77 -7.44 0.29
CA GLY A 100 27.91 -6.37 1.28
C GLY A 100 27.05 -5.16 0.95
N SER A 101 27.05 -4.69 -0.31
CA SER A 101 26.20 -3.59 -0.77
C SER A 101 24.71 -3.94 -0.63
N TYR A 102 24.30 -5.15 -0.95
CA TYR A 102 22.94 -5.62 -0.75
C TYR A 102 22.54 -5.63 0.73
N LEU A 103 23.44 -6.07 1.61
CA LEU A 103 23.19 -6.09 3.06
C LEU A 103 23.00 -4.67 3.60
N VAL A 104 23.85 -3.73 3.22
CA VAL A 104 23.76 -2.31 3.61
C VAL A 104 22.45 -1.71 3.14
N LEU A 105 22.09 -1.93 1.87
CA LEU A 105 20.81 -1.48 1.32
C LEU A 105 19.61 -2.11 2.05
N SER A 106 19.66 -3.41 2.31
CA SER A 106 18.58 -4.13 2.99
C SER A 106 18.38 -3.61 4.43
N VAL A 107 19.47 -3.38 5.16
CA VAL A 107 19.43 -2.80 6.51
C VAL A 107 18.93 -1.36 6.44
N GLY A 108 19.45 -0.55 5.53
CA GLY A 108 19.03 0.83 5.33
C GLY A 108 17.54 0.94 5.02
N MET A 109 17.03 0.12 4.09
CA MET A 109 15.60 0.08 3.76
C MET A 109 14.72 -0.41 4.92
N ARG A 110 15.21 -1.35 5.74
CA ARG A 110 14.50 -1.78 6.96
C ARG A 110 14.48 -0.68 8.02
N CYS A 111 15.57 0.03 8.20
CA CYS A 111 15.65 1.17 9.12
C CYS A 111 14.73 2.31 8.66
N LEU A 112 14.78 2.69 7.37
CA LEU A 112 13.86 3.68 6.80
C LEU A 112 12.40 3.21 6.84
N GLY A 113 12.13 1.93 6.57
CA GLY A 113 10.80 1.34 6.67
C GLY A 113 10.28 1.28 8.12
N ARG A 114 11.16 1.22 9.11
CA ARG A 114 10.77 1.39 10.53
C ARG A 114 10.45 2.84 10.87
N TYR A 115 11.13 3.79 10.24
CA TYR A 115 10.83 5.23 10.37
C TYR A 115 9.57 5.62 9.59
N SER A 116 9.28 4.93 8.49
CA SER A 116 8.05 5.02 7.69
C SER A 116 6.99 3.98 8.12
N LYS A 117 7.09 3.37 9.30
CA LYS A 117 5.89 2.87 9.95
C LYS A 117 5.02 4.11 10.13
N VAL A 118 4.03 4.25 9.24
CA VAL A 118 2.84 5.03 9.51
C VAL A 118 2.49 4.68 10.94
N SER A 119 2.77 5.57 11.87
CA SER A 119 2.31 5.42 13.24
C SER A 119 0.84 5.12 13.03
N LYS A 120 0.36 4.02 13.59
CA LYS A 120 -1.06 3.71 13.56
C LYS A 120 -1.72 4.87 14.28
N GLU A 121 -2.03 5.91 13.51
CA GLU A 121 -2.62 7.12 14.03
C GLU A 121 -4.04 6.77 14.41
N ILE A 122 -4.31 6.83 15.69
CA ILE A 122 -5.64 6.62 16.22
C ILE A 122 -6.23 8.00 16.44
N LEU A 123 -7.33 8.28 15.73
CA LEU A 123 -8.05 9.54 15.83
C LEU A 123 -9.35 9.36 16.62
N PRO A 124 -9.68 10.29 17.50
CA PRO A 124 -10.99 10.30 18.12
C PRO A 124 -12.05 10.66 17.07
N VAL A 125 -13.09 9.85 17.02
CA VAL A 125 -14.24 10.04 16.12
C VAL A 125 -15.51 10.17 16.95
N THR A 126 -16.31 11.15 16.62
CA THR A 126 -17.64 11.33 17.18
C THR A 126 -18.66 11.18 16.07
N VAL A 127 -19.62 10.29 16.24
CA VAL A 127 -20.69 10.03 15.25
C VAL A 127 -22.03 10.36 15.88
N THR A 128 -22.88 11.08 15.14
CA THR A 128 -24.23 11.47 15.58
C THR A 128 -25.28 10.92 14.62
N LEU A 129 -26.29 10.25 15.16
CA LEU A 129 -27.46 9.72 14.43
C LEU A 129 -28.71 9.89 15.26
N ASN A 130 -29.74 10.53 14.69
CA ASN A 130 -31.03 10.77 15.34
C ASN A 130 -30.92 11.40 16.75
N GLY A 131 -29.98 12.36 16.89
CA GLY A 131 -29.73 13.05 18.15
C GLY A 131 -28.89 12.24 19.18
N ARG A 132 -28.56 11.00 18.91
CA ARG A 132 -27.68 10.20 19.74
C ARG A 132 -26.23 10.31 19.23
N THR A 133 -25.30 10.35 20.16
CA THR A 133 -23.88 10.53 19.84
C THR A 133 -23.04 9.45 20.52
N VAL A 134 -22.10 8.88 19.76
CA VAL A 134 -21.14 7.90 20.25
C VAL A 134 -19.72 8.39 19.92
N ARG A 135 -18.78 8.16 20.83
CA ARG A 135 -17.36 8.42 20.65
C ARG A 135 -16.63 7.12 20.41
N LEU A 136 -15.73 7.12 19.43
CA LEU A 136 -14.99 5.95 18.94
C LEU A 136 -13.52 6.34 18.74
N ASP A 137 -12.66 5.37 18.83
CA ASP A 137 -11.27 5.47 18.41
C ASP A 137 -11.11 4.81 17.04
N ALA A 138 -10.73 5.58 16.03
CA ALA A 138 -10.54 5.12 14.67
C ALA A 138 -9.07 5.04 14.30
N LEU A 139 -8.64 3.90 13.78
CA LEU A 139 -7.33 3.74 13.16
C LEU A 139 -7.35 4.35 11.75
N VAL A 140 -6.38 5.21 11.45
CA VAL A 140 -6.13 5.66 10.08
C VAL A 140 -5.51 4.51 9.29
N ASP A 141 -6.29 3.93 8.38
CA ASP A 141 -5.87 2.82 7.52
C ASP A 141 -5.63 3.32 6.10
N THR A 142 -4.36 3.37 5.70
CA THR A 142 -3.96 3.75 4.33
C THR A 142 -4.41 2.76 3.26
N GLY A 143 -4.83 1.57 3.65
CA GLY A 143 -5.41 0.55 2.79
C GLY A 143 -6.92 0.67 2.63
N ASN A 144 -7.59 1.45 3.48
CA ASN A 144 -9.03 1.67 3.40
C ASN A 144 -9.35 2.74 2.34
N THR A 145 -9.76 2.26 1.17
CA THR A 145 -10.19 3.10 0.03
C THR A 145 -11.70 2.99 -0.21
N LEU A 146 -12.46 2.64 0.83
CA LEU A 146 -13.90 2.49 0.71
C LEU A 146 -14.59 3.85 0.54
N VAL A 147 -15.34 3.97 -0.54
CA VAL A 147 -16.22 5.11 -0.84
C VAL A 147 -17.56 4.56 -1.31
N ASP A 148 -18.60 5.34 -1.14
CA ASP A 148 -19.92 5.02 -1.70
C ASP A 148 -19.88 5.18 -3.23
N PRO A 149 -20.13 4.14 -4.02
CA PRO A 149 -20.10 4.23 -5.49
C PRO A 149 -21.10 5.23 -6.09
N LEU A 150 -22.15 5.60 -5.35
CA LEU A 150 -23.23 6.48 -5.82
C LEU A 150 -23.00 7.96 -5.47
N SER A 151 -22.41 8.23 -4.31
CA SER A 151 -22.27 9.61 -3.82
C SER A 151 -20.83 10.05 -3.60
N ASP A 152 -19.85 9.15 -3.81
CA ASP A 152 -18.43 9.34 -3.52
C ASP A 152 -18.14 9.73 -2.06
N ALA A 153 -19.10 9.44 -1.18
CA ALA A 153 -18.99 9.75 0.23
C ALA A 153 -17.97 8.80 0.90
N LYS A 154 -17.19 9.33 1.83
CA LYS A 154 -16.24 8.56 2.63
C LYS A 154 -16.98 7.54 3.50
N VAL A 155 -16.33 6.40 3.72
CA VAL A 155 -16.88 5.31 4.52
C VAL A 155 -15.98 5.09 5.75
N LEU A 156 -16.58 5.23 6.93
CA LEU A 156 -16.00 4.83 8.21
C LEU A 156 -16.47 3.41 8.52
N VAL A 157 -15.55 2.46 8.62
CA VAL A 157 -15.90 1.10 9.03
C VAL A 157 -15.86 1.02 10.56
N VAL A 158 -16.92 0.53 11.18
CA VAL A 158 -17.07 0.55 12.64
C VAL A 158 -17.56 -0.81 13.14
N GLU A 159 -17.02 -1.26 14.26
CA GLU A 159 -17.54 -2.43 14.97
C GLU A 159 -19.00 -2.17 15.40
N TRP A 160 -19.89 -3.11 15.08
CA TRP A 160 -21.31 -2.99 15.44
C TRP A 160 -21.51 -2.69 16.94
N GLU A 161 -20.83 -3.42 17.79
CA GLU A 161 -20.93 -3.27 19.24
C GLU A 161 -20.60 -1.84 19.72
N ALA A 162 -19.67 -1.16 19.05
CA ALA A 162 -19.24 0.18 19.42
C ALA A 162 -20.27 1.28 19.04
N VAL A 163 -21.12 1.02 18.03
CA VAL A 163 -22.15 1.97 17.57
C VAL A 163 -23.58 1.55 17.92
N ARG A 164 -23.75 0.42 18.58
CA ARG A 164 -25.06 -0.11 18.98
C ARG A 164 -25.94 0.94 19.69
N GLY A 165 -25.32 1.80 20.50
CA GLY A 165 -26.04 2.88 21.22
C GLY A 165 -26.64 3.97 20.33
N LEU A 166 -26.27 4.04 19.03
CA LEU A 166 -26.89 4.97 18.07
C LEU A 166 -28.27 4.47 17.59
N PHE A 167 -28.51 3.16 17.69
CA PHE A 167 -29.70 2.51 17.18
C PHE A 167 -30.68 2.21 18.30
N ASP A 168 -31.99 2.19 17.99
CA ASP A 168 -33.00 1.78 18.96
C ASP A 168 -32.93 0.27 19.22
N ALA A 169 -33.15 -0.16 20.46
CA ALA A 169 -33.02 -1.55 20.93
C ALA A 169 -33.95 -2.56 20.23
N VAL A 170 -34.84 -2.11 19.39
CA VAL A 170 -35.85 -2.92 18.68
C VAL A 170 -35.32 -3.50 17.36
N LEU A 171 -34.15 -3.07 16.92
CA LEU A 171 -33.60 -3.53 15.64
C LEU A 171 -32.82 -4.85 15.82
N PRO A 172 -33.20 -5.96 15.11
CA PRO A 172 -32.40 -7.19 15.06
C PRO A 172 -31.18 -7.01 14.16
N VAL A 173 -30.33 -6.01 14.45
CA VAL A 173 -29.20 -5.63 13.59
C VAL A 173 -28.15 -6.72 13.52
N GLU A 174 -28.00 -7.54 14.57
CA GLU A 174 -27.04 -8.65 14.55
C GLU A 174 -27.43 -9.72 13.52
N GLU A 175 -28.72 -10.01 13.37
CA GLU A 175 -29.23 -10.91 12.32
C GLU A 175 -29.11 -10.25 10.94
N ALA A 176 -29.41 -8.95 10.87
CA ALA A 176 -29.29 -8.12 9.69
C ALA A 176 -27.84 -8.03 9.14
N LEU A 177 -26.84 -8.08 10.02
CA LEU A 177 -25.44 -8.05 9.61
C LEU A 177 -24.96 -9.39 9.00
N ARG A 178 -25.69 -10.48 9.21
CA ARG A 178 -25.39 -11.79 8.60
C ARG A 178 -25.87 -11.90 7.16
N ASP A 179 -27.00 -11.26 6.85
CA ASP A 179 -27.51 -11.10 5.49
C ASP A 179 -27.67 -9.62 5.17
N PRO A 180 -26.73 -9.03 4.42
CA PRO A 180 -26.74 -7.60 4.09
C PRO A 180 -27.99 -7.15 3.32
N VAL A 181 -28.67 -8.02 2.59
CA VAL A 181 -29.87 -7.69 1.81
C VAL A 181 -31.09 -7.57 2.73
N GLU A 182 -31.31 -8.57 3.59
CA GLU A 182 -32.39 -8.53 4.59
C GLU A 182 -32.15 -7.41 5.59
N GLY A 183 -30.89 -7.23 6.00
CA GLY A 183 -30.47 -6.16 6.88
C GLY A 183 -30.71 -4.76 6.33
N ALA A 184 -30.44 -4.57 5.05
CA ALA A 184 -30.71 -3.31 4.38
C ALA A 184 -32.21 -2.99 4.39
N ALA A 185 -33.08 -3.95 4.15
CA ALA A 185 -34.53 -3.78 4.18
C ALA A 185 -35.02 -3.44 5.61
N ALA A 186 -34.52 -4.13 6.62
CA ALA A 186 -34.89 -3.89 8.02
C ALA A 186 -34.43 -2.50 8.50
N LEU A 187 -33.22 -2.09 8.21
CA LEU A 187 -32.71 -0.76 8.54
C LEU A 187 -33.43 0.34 7.75
N ALA A 188 -33.75 0.10 6.48
CA ALA A 188 -34.47 1.05 5.64
C ALA A 188 -35.90 1.31 6.15
N ALA A 189 -36.56 0.31 6.72
CA ALA A 189 -37.87 0.46 7.33
C ALA A 189 -37.88 1.41 8.54
N VAL A 190 -36.77 1.47 9.29
CA VAL A 190 -36.69 2.30 10.51
C VAL A 190 -35.97 3.63 10.25
N LEU A 191 -34.91 3.66 9.50
CA LEU A 191 -34.08 4.85 9.25
C LEU A 191 -34.47 5.60 7.97
N GLY A 192 -35.26 4.97 7.10
CA GLY A 192 -35.56 5.44 5.75
C GLY A 192 -34.57 4.90 4.73
N ALA A 193 -35.09 4.52 3.56
CA ALA A 193 -34.27 3.89 2.48
C ALA A 193 -33.13 4.79 1.97
N GLN A 194 -33.28 6.11 2.04
CA GLN A 194 -32.25 7.07 1.62
C GLN A 194 -31.02 7.08 2.53
N ARG A 195 -31.12 6.57 3.74
CA ARG A 195 -30.02 6.53 4.71
C ARG A 195 -29.20 5.24 4.64
N VAL A 196 -29.76 4.18 4.07
CA VAL A 196 -29.12 2.85 4.04
C VAL A 196 -28.43 2.63 2.70
N ARG A 197 -27.23 2.09 2.74
CA ARG A 197 -26.38 1.75 1.59
C ARG A 197 -25.76 0.37 1.78
N MET A 198 -25.46 -0.28 0.68
CA MET A 198 -24.62 -1.47 0.64
C MET A 198 -23.30 -1.12 -0.05
N ILE A 199 -22.21 -1.25 0.66
CA ILE A 199 -20.87 -0.88 0.19
C ILE A 199 -20.11 -2.16 -0.18
N PRO A 200 -19.75 -2.34 -1.46
CA PRO A 200 -18.92 -3.47 -1.87
C PRO A 200 -17.51 -3.32 -1.32
N TYR A 201 -16.97 -4.40 -0.78
CA TYR A 201 -15.60 -4.43 -0.27
C TYR A 201 -14.86 -5.69 -0.70
N ARG A 202 -13.54 -5.60 -0.67
CA ARG A 202 -12.62 -6.74 -0.87
C ARG A 202 -11.62 -6.76 0.27
N SER A 203 -11.35 -7.94 0.78
CA SER A 203 -10.32 -8.12 1.80
C SER A 203 -9.56 -9.41 1.58
N VAL A 204 -8.47 -9.62 2.32
CA VAL A 204 -7.70 -10.86 2.26
C VAL A 204 -8.62 -12.04 2.66
N GLY A 205 -8.82 -12.98 1.74
CA GLY A 205 -9.71 -14.12 1.93
C GLY A 205 -11.17 -13.91 1.50
N VAL A 206 -11.59 -12.69 1.14
CA VAL A 206 -12.93 -12.36 0.64
C VAL A 206 -12.80 -11.66 -0.71
N SER A 207 -13.14 -12.37 -1.79
CA SER A 207 -13.03 -11.83 -3.16
C SER A 207 -14.08 -10.75 -3.45
N SER A 208 -15.27 -10.85 -2.87
CA SER A 208 -16.31 -9.83 -2.89
C SER A 208 -17.19 -9.99 -1.65
N GLY A 209 -17.39 -8.91 -0.92
CA GLY A 209 -18.30 -8.82 0.22
C GLY A 209 -19.12 -7.54 0.12
N MET A 210 -20.21 -7.47 0.89
CA MET A 210 -21.05 -6.29 1.01
C MET A 210 -21.12 -5.88 2.48
N LEU A 211 -20.83 -4.62 2.78
CA LEU A 211 -21.02 -4.02 4.10
C LEU A 211 -22.30 -3.20 4.09
N LEU A 212 -23.09 -3.37 5.13
CA LEU A 212 -24.23 -2.54 5.39
C LEU A 212 -23.76 -1.21 5.97
N ALA A 213 -24.13 -0.11 5.36
CA ALA A 213 -23.75 1.23 5.78
C ALA A 213 -24.93 2.15 5.98
N VAL A 214 -24.80 3.07 6.93
CA VAL A 214 -25.84 4.04 7.29
C VAL A 214 -25.27 5.46 7.15
N ARG A 215 -26.02 6.34 6.49
CA ARG A 215 -25.71 7.77 6.46
C ARG A 215 -26.05 8.38 7.82
N VAL A 216 -25.06 8.96 8.47
CA VAL A 216 -25.18 9.62 9.77
C VAL A 216 -25.52 11.10 9.60
N ASP A 217 -26.03 11.73 10.66
CA ASP A 217 -26.42 13.15 10.64
C ASP A 217 -25.20 14.08 10.72
N GLY A 218 -24.12 13.61 11.36
CA GLY A 218 -22.86 14.32 11.45
C GLY A 218 -21.77 13.44 12.04
N ALA A 219 -20.53 13.74 11.69
CA ALA A 219 -19.38 13.12 12.28
C ALA A 219 -18.25 14.13 12.45
N VAL A 220 -17.42 13.93 13.48
CA VAL A 220 -16.20 14.67 13.72
C VAL A 220 -15.04 13.67 13.79
N ILE A 221 -14.07 13.79 12.89
CA ILE A 221 -12.90 12.90 12.80
C ILE A 221 -11.65 13.73 13.08
N GLY A 222 -10.92 13.41 14.16
CA GLY A 222 -9.71 14.17 14.50
C GLY A 222 -9.91 15.67 14.65
N GLY A 223 -11.11 16.11 15.06
CA GLY A 223 -11.47 17.53 15.20
C GLY A 223 -12.02 18.19 13.93
N ARG A 224 -12.11 17.48 12.79
CA ARG A 224 -12.69 17.97 11.54
C ARG A 224 -14.12 17.48 11.40
N VAL A 225 -15.02 18.37 10.99
CA VAL A 225 -16.43 18.03 10.72
C VAL A 225 -16.55 17.40 9.33
N GLU A 226 -17.14 16.23 9.26
CA GLU A 226 -17.47 15.53 8.02
C GLU A 226 -18.98 15.51 7.80
N GLU A 227 -19.44 16.25 6.79
CA GLU A 227 -20.87 16.42 6.50
C GLU A 227 -21.48 15.23 5.73
N ARG A 228 -20.65 14.49 5.00
CA ARG A 228 -21.07 13.37 4.15
C ARG A 228 -20.29 12.12 4.51
N LEU A 229 -20.68 11.47 5.59
CA LEU A 229 -20.06 10.24 6.04
C LEU A 229 -21.09 9.10 6.05
N LEU A 230 -20.63 7.94 5.60
CA LEU A 230 -21.31 6.66 5.77
C LEU A 230 -20.59 5.86 6.85
N VAL A 231 -21.34 5.29 7.76
CA VAL A 231 -20.84 4.37 8.77
C VAL A 231 -21.17 2.95 8.33
N ALA A 232 -20.16 2.20 7.92
CA ALA A 232 -20.29 0.80 7.54
C ALA A 232 -20.16 -0.09 8.79
N LEU A 233 -21.14 -0.95 8.99
CA LEU A 233 -21.27 -1.79 10.17
C LEU A 233 -20.51 -3.11 9.97
N CYS A 234 -19.47 -3.33 10.76
CA CYS A 234 -18.73 -4.59 10.78
C CYS A 234 -19.24 -5.49 11.91
N PRO A 235 -19.68 -6.72 11.63
CA PRO A 235 -20.16 -7.64 12.67
C PRO A 235 -19.03 -8.19 13.55
N GLY A 236 -17.80 -8.15 13.07
CA GLY A 236 -16.61 -8.65 13.77
C GLY A 236 -15.79 -7.57 14.44
N LYS A 237 -14.81 -7.99 15.24
CA LYS A 237 -13.82 -7.10 15.82
C LYS A 237 -12.80 -6.65 14.77
N LEU A 238 -12.50 -5.37 14.72
CA LEU A 238 -11.48 -4.77 13.83
C LEU A 238 -10.10 -4.80 14.48
N SER A 239 -10.04 -4.77 15.81
CA SER A 239 -8.81 -4.82 16.56
C SER A 239 -8.73 -6.06 17.44
N ALA A 240 -7.64 -6.84 17.32
CA ALA A 240 -7.38 -7.99 18.20
C ALA A 240 -7.14 -7.57 19.66
N ASN A 241 -6.58 -6.37 19.87
CA ASN A 241 -6.23 -5.86 21.20
C ASN A 241 -7.21 -4.79 21.72
N GLY A 242 -8.26 -4.47 20.97
CA GLY A 242 -9.25 -3.45 21.37
C GLY A 242 -8.75 -2.01 21.37
N ASN A 243 -7.61 -1.72 20.74
CA ASN A 243 -7.03 -0.38 20.72
C ASN A 243 -7.80 0.63 19.84
N TYR A 244 -8.66 0.14 18.96
CA TYR A 244 -9.53 0.94 18.10
C TYR A 244 -10.78 0.11 17.75
N THR A 245 -11.86 0.78 17.48
CA THR A 245 -13.15 0.18 17.13
C THR A 245 -13.65 0.63 15.77
N ALA A 246 -12.89 1.48 15.08
CA ALA A 246 -13.21 1.98 13.75
C ALA A 246 -11.98 2.06 12.85
N LEU A 247 -12.20 2.08 11.52
CA LEU A 247 -11.20 2.30 10.49
C LEU A 247 -11.62 3.46 9.60
N VAL A 248 -10.72 4.41 9.38
CA VAL A 248 -10.91 5.57 8.50
C VAL A 248 -9.83 5.57 7.42
N GLY A 249 -10.15 5.97 6.19
CA GLY A 249 -9.17 6.12 5.11
C GLY A 249 -8.18 7.25 5.40
N ALA A 250 -6.96 7.15 4.83
CA ALA A 250 -5.89 8.14 5.03
C ALA A 250 -6.19 9.53 4.43
N ASP A 251 -7.18 9.64 3.56
CA ASP A 251 -7.62 10.89 2.93
C ASP A 251 -8.77 11.55 3.73
N GLY A 252 -8.89 11.17 5.00
CA GLY A 252 -9.87 11.66 5.95
C GLY A 252 -9.59 13.06 6.51
#